data_2d4f2495aa9a073e2c201eebc1fb8640
#
_entry.id   2d4f2495aa9a073e2c201eebc1fb8640
#
_cell.length_a   1.000
_cell.length_b   1.000
_cell.length_c   1.000
_cell.angle_alpha   90.00
_cell.angle_beta   90.00
_cell.angle_gamma   90.00
#
_symmetry.space_group_name_H-M   'P 1'
#
loop_
_entity.id
_entity.type
_entity.pdbx_description
1 polymer ?
#
loop_
_entity_poly.entity_id
_entity_poly.type
_entity_poly.pdbx_seq_one_letter_code
_entity_poly.pdbx_strand_id
1 'polypeptide(L)'
;MKLPLSWIKEFAPVAANAREVADALINAGLEVEGVETLGAGVSGTLVIGRVVAIEELTEFKKPIRWCQVDVGAQIRGIVCGATNFSVGDHVVVAEPGV
;
A
#
# COMPACT_ATOMS: atom_id res chain seq x y z
N MET A 1 -18.27 6.21 -11.25
CA MET A 1 -17.08 7.06 -11.19
C MET A 1 -16.58 7.08 -9.75
N LYS A 2 -15.30 6.91 -9.55
CA LYS A 2 -14.67 7.02 -8.23
C LYS A 2 -13.87 8.32 -8.15
N LEU A 3 -14.01 9.03 -7.04
CA LEU A 3 -13.37 10.32 -6.84
C LEU A 3 -12.61 10.34 -5.51
N PRO A 4 -11.27 10.26 -5.53
CA PRO A 4 -10.47 10.33 -4.31
C PRO A 4 -10.61 11.69 -3.62
N LEU A 5 -10.77 11.68 -2.30
CA LEU A 5 -10.87 12.91 -1.52
C LEU A 5 -9.62 13.79 -1.68
N SER A 6 -8.44 13.18 -1.77
CA SER A 6 -7.19 13.90 -2.00
C SER A 6 -7.19 14.72 -3.29
N TRP A 7 -7.87 14.21 -4.34
CA TRP A 7 -7.99 14.93 -5.61
C TRP A 7 -8.94 16.11 -5.49
N ILE A 8 -10.05 15.94 -4.76
CA ILE A 8 -10.98 17.06 -4.50
C ILE A 8 -10.26 18.20 -3.79
N LYS A 9 -9.39 17.88 -2.83
CA LYS A 9 -8.62 18.86 -2.06
C LYS A 9 -7.63 19.66 -2.91
N GLU A 10 -7.21 19.15 -4.06
CA GLU A 10 -6.37 19.90 -4.99
C GLU A 10 -7.11 21.06 -5.66
N PHE A 11 -8.42 20.98 -5.79
CA PHE A 11 -9.25 21.97 -6.48
C PHE A 11 -10.08 22.82 -5.54
N ALA A 12 -10.30 22.41 -4.30
CA ALA A 12 -11.11 23.11 -3.34
C ALA A 12 -10.55 22.95 -1.93
N PRO A 13 -10.61 24.02 -1.09
CA PRO A 13 -10.14 23.94 0.30
C PRO A 13 -11.14 23.18 1.17
N VAL A 14 -11.02 21.85 1.21
CA VAL A 14 -11.93 20.98 1.95
C VAL A 14 -11.22 20.48 3.22
N ALA A 15 -11.78 20.81 4.38
CA ALA A 15 -11.29 20.34 5.68
C ALA A 15 -12.10 19.14 6.20
N ALA A 16 -13.26 18.85 5.61
CA ALA A 16 -14.15 17.77 6.02
C ALA A 16 -13.58 16.39 5.65
N ASN A 17 -14.01 15.36 6.38
CA ASN A 17 -13.68 13.97 6.03
C ASN A 17 -14.55 13.46 4.87
N ALA A 18 -14.26 12.26 4.36
CA ALA A 18 -14.94 11.71 3.20
C ALA A 18 -16.46 11.55 3.43
N ARG A 19 -16.88 11.12 4.63
CA ARG A 19 -18.30 10.95 4.95
C ARG A 19 -19.03 12.27 4.95
N GLU A 20 -18.45 13.30 5.55
CA GLU A 20 -19.02 14.64 5.59
C GLU A 20 -19.14 15.25 4.18
N VAL A 21 -18.12 15.03 3.33
CA VAL A 21 -18.16 15.47 1.93
C VAL A 21 -19.28 14.75 1.17
N ALA A 22 -19.41 13.44 1.35
CA ALA A 22 -20.49 12.67 0.72
C ALA A 22 -21.87 13.18 1.13
N ASP A 23 -22.09 13.44 2.41
CA ASP A 23 -23.36 13.96 2.92
C ASP A 23 -23.66 15.36 2.37
N ALA A 24 -22.65 16.22 2.26
CA ALA A 24 -22.80 17.55 1.67
C ALA A 24 -23.18 17.48 0.18
N LEU A 25 -22.57 16.57 -0.57
CA LEU A 25 -22.89 16.36 -1.99
C LEU A 25 -24.32 15.83 -2.17
N ILE A 26 -24.74 14.88 -1.34
CA ILE A 26 -26.11 14.35 -1.35
C ILE A 26 -27.11 15.48 -1.06
N ASN A 27 -26.85 16.29 -0.05
CA ASN A 27 -27.70 17.44 0.30
C ASN A 27 -27.78 18.48 -0.82
N ALA A 28 -26.74 18.60 -1.63
CA ALA A 28 -26.71 19.50 -2.79
C ALA A 28 -27.39 18.89 -4.05
N GLY A 29 -27.90 17.68 -3.96
CA GLY A 29 -28.62 17.01 -5.06
C GLY A 29 -27.76 16.08 -5.91
N LEU A 30 -26.52 15.82 -5.52
CA LEU A 30 -25.64 14.89 -6.21
C LEU A 30 -25.74 13.49 -5.58
N GLU A 31 -25.78 12.48 -6.43
CA GLU A 31 -25.85 11.09 -5.97
C GLU A 31 -24.46 10.57 -5.57
N VAL A 32 -24.37 9.95 -4.39
CA VAL A 32 -23.16 9.26 -3.92
C VAL A 32 -23.56 7.83 -3.60
N GLU A 33 -23.05 6.87 -4.36
CA GLU A 33 -23.38 5.46 -4.20
C GLU A 33 -22.70 4.83 -2.98
N GLY A 34 -21.53 5.29 -2.60
CA GLY A 34 -20.81 4.78 -1.44
C GLY A 34 -19.53 5.55 -1.15
N VAL A 35 -18.98 5.27 0.00
CA VAL A 35 -17.68 5.80 0.45
C VAL A 35 -16.79 4.60 0.79
N GLU A 36 -15.63 4.52 0.16
CA GLU A 36 -14.64 3.47 0.41
C GLU A 36 -13.39 4.06 1.05
N THR A 37 -12.86 3.41 2.07
CA THR A 37 -11.57 3.75 2.66
C THR A 37 -10.56 2.70 2.26
N LEU A 38 -9.55 3.11 1.49
CA LEU A 38 -8.50 2.20 1.05
C LEU A 38 -7.62 1.79 2.22
N GLY A 39 -7.31 0.49 2.30
CA GLY A 39 -6.48 -0.05 3.35
C GLY A 39 -7.20 -0.29 4.69
N ALA A 40 -8.50 -0.06 4.77
CA ALA A 40 -9.25 -0.22 6.02
C ALA A 40 -9.23 -1.66 6.56
N GLY A 41 -9.08 -2.67 5.69
CA GLY A 41 -8.96 -4.07 6.08
C GLY A 41 -7.55 -4.53 6.41
N VAL A 42 -6.57 -3.66 6.28
CA VAL A 42 -5.15 -3.99 6.57
C VAL A 42 -4.84 -3.62 8.00
N SER A 43 -4.33 -4.58 8.76
CA SER A 43 -3.91 -4.38 10.14
C SER A 43 -2.56 -5.06 10.37
N GLY A 44 -1.89 -4.70 11.48
CA GLY A 44 -0.58 -5.22 11.82
C GLY A 44 0.53 -4.24 11.43
N THR A 45 1.76 -4.70 11.55
CA THR A 45 2.94 -3.86 11.34
C THR A 45 3.39 -3.89 9.89
N LEU A 46 3.39 -2.73 9.25
CA LEU A 46 4.00 -2.52 7.94
C LEU A 46 5.21 -1.60 8.13
N VAL A 47 6.33 -1.98 7.54
CA VAL A 47 7.56 -1.18 7.62
C VAL A 47 8.14 -0.95 6.23
N ILE A 48 8.89 0.12 6.07
CA ILE A 48 9.69 0.33 4.87
C ILE A 48 11.03 -0.37 5.09
N GLY A 49 11.35 -1.31 4.22
CA GLY A 49 12.61 -2.03 4.23
C GLY A 49 13.45 -1.69 3.01
N ARG A 50 14.76 -1.86 3.13
CA ARG A 50 15.68 -1.73 2.01
C ARG A 50 16.18 -3.10 1.61
N VAL A 51 16.06 -3.43 0.33
CA VAL A 51 16.56 -4.69 -0.22
C VAL A 51 18.08 -4.66 -0.27
N VAL A 52 18.74 -5.55 0.46
CA VAL A 52 20.20 -5.60 0.55
C VAL A 52 20.81 -6.73 -0.26
N ALA A 53 20.07 -7.81 -0.52
CA ALA A 53 20.51 -8.91 -1.36
C ALA A 53 19.33 -9.65 -1.98
N ILE A 54 19.53 -10.18 -3.18
CA ILE A 54 18.54 -10.98 -3.89
C ILE A 54 19.23 -12.21 -4.45
N GLU A 55 18.64 -13.39 -4.22
CA GLU A 55 19.06 -14.65 -4.82
C GLU A 55 17.91 -15.22 -5.63
N GLU A 56 18.15 -15.47 -6.91
CA GLU A 56 17.16 -16.12 -7.77
C GLU A 56 17.11 -17.61 -7.46
N LEU A 57 15.92 -18.13 -7.14
CA LEU A 57 15.70 -19.55 -6.89
C LEU A 57 15.21 -20.19 -8.19
N THR A 58 16.05 -21.04 -8.78
CA THR A 58 15.77 -21.65 -10.10
C THR A 58 15.07 -23.01 -10.02
N GLU A 59 14.82 -23.52 -8.83
CA GLU A 59 14.23 -24.83 -8.59
C GLU A 59 12.73 -24.89 -8.87
N PHE A 60 12.09 -23.73 -9.03
CA PHE A 60 10.65 -23.61 -9.17
C PHE A 60 10.25 -23.24 -10.61
N LYS A 61 9.04 -23.64 -11.01
CA LYS A 61 8.50 -23.35 -12.34
C LYS A 61 8.29 -21.86 -12.60
N LYS A 62 8.02 -21.08 -11.53
CA LYS A 62 7.86 -19.63 -11.59
C LYS A 62 9.08 -18.96 -10.98
N PRO A 63 9.44 -17.74 -11.42
CA PRO A 63 10.50 -17.00 -10.78
C PRO A 63 10.17 -16.76 -9.31
N ILE A 64 11.05 -17.23 -8.43
CA ILE A 64 10.97 -17.01 -6.99
C ILE A 64 12.33 -16.50 -6.54
N ARG A 65 12.31 -15.49 -5.69
CA ARG A 65 13.51 -14.82 -5.19
C ARG A 65 13.62 -14.97 -3.69
N TRP A 66 14.80 -15.24 -3.21
CA TRP A 66 15.17 -15.13 -1.80
C TRP A 66 15.76 -13.73 -1.60
N CYS A 67 15.09 -12.92 -0.83
CA CYS A 67 15.48 -11.54 -0.60
C CYS A 67 15.92 -11.33 0.84
N GLN A 68 17.00 -10.60 1.05
CA GLN A 68 17.38 -10.11 2.36
C GLN A 68 17.00 -8.63 2.42
N VAL A 69 16.19 -8.28 3.40
CA VAL A 69 15.62 -6.93 3.53
C VAL A 69 15.92 -6.38 4.91
N ASP A 70 16.59 -5.23 4.93
CA ASP A 70 16.88 -4.49 6.16
C ASP A 70 15.63 -3.71 6.57
N VAL A 71 15.04 -4.10 7.69
CA VAL A 71 13.83 -3.45 8.24
C VAL A 71 14.16 -2.51 9.41
N GLY A 72 15.42 -2.16 9.58
CA GLY A 72 15.90 -1.26 10.61
C GLY A 72 16.46 -1.96 11.84
N ALA A 73 15.68 -2.82 12.48
CA ALA A 73 16.10 -3.56 13.66
C ALA A 73 16.87 -4.84 13.33
N GLN A 74 16.65 -5.41 12.14
CA GLN A 74 17.24 -6.66 11.70
C GLN A 74 17.14 -6.80 10.18
N ILE A 75 17.86 -7.77 9.64
CA ILE A 75 17.72 -8.18 8.24
C ILE A 75 16.84 -9.43 8.21
N ARG A 76 15.75 -9.37 7.44
CA ARG A 76 14.84 -10.51 7.27
C ARG A 76 15.08 -11.20 5.94
N GLY A 77 15.03 -12.53 5.95
CA GLY A 77 14.96 -13.34 4.74
C GLY A 77 13.51 -13.50 4.31
N ILE A 78 13.20 -13.14 3.08
CA ILE A 78 11.84 -13.15 2.53
C ILE A 78 11.84 -13.82 1.18
N VAL A 79 10.95 -14.80 1.00
CA VAL A 79 10.69 -15.42 -0.30
C VAL A 79 9.63 -14.61 -1.01
N CYS A 80 9.89 -14.19 -2.25
CA CYS A 80 9.01 -13.31 -3.00
C CYS A 80 8.94 -13.71 -4.46
N GLY A 81 7.73 -13.69 -5.02
CA GLY A 81 7.50 -13.94 -6.46
C GLY A 81 7.55 -12.68 -7.31
N ALA A 82 7.61 -11.50 -6.72
CA ALA A 82 7.68 -10.25 -7.47
C ALA A 82 9.07 -10.00 -8.04
N THR A 83 9.13 -9.40 -9.22
CA THR A 83 10.38 -9.12 -9.93
C THR A 83 10.58 -7.64 -10.24
N ASN A 84 9.73 -6.77 -9.69
CA ASN A 84 9.70 -5.35 -9.99
C ASN A 84 10.58 -4.49 -9.08
N PHE A 85 11.50 -5.10 -8.36
CA PHE A 85 12.45 -4.39 -7.49
C PHE A 85 13.87 -4.97 -7.62
N SER A 86 14.83 -4.20 -7.18
CA SER A 86 16.26 -4.51 -7.24
C SER A 86 16.94 -4.25 -5.92
N VAL A 87 18.16 -4.73 -5.76
CA VAL A 87 18.99 -4.42 -4.60
C VAL A 87 19.16 -2.90 -4.45
N GLY A 88 18.95 -2.40 -3.25
CA GLY A 88 19.00 -0.97 -2.95
C GLY A 88 17.63 -0.29 -2.93
N ASP A 89 16.60 -0.94 -3.48
CA ASP A 89 15.25 -0.37 -3.49
C ASP A 89 14.62 -0.41 -2.09
N HIS A 90 13.75 0.55 -1.85
CA HIS A 90 12.91 0.58 -0.66
C HIS A 90 11.57 -0.07 -0.99
N VAL A 91 11.13 -0.97 -0.14
CA VAL A 91 9.88 -1.72 -0.32
C VAL A 91 9.07 -1.72 0.96
N VAL A 92 7.77 -1.94 0.82
CA VAL A 92 6.90 -2.12 1.98
C VAL A 92 6.97 -3.58 2.40
N VAL A 93 7.26 -3.82 3.67
CA VAL A 93 7.35 -5.16 4.25
C VAL A 93 6.21 -5.35 5.24
N ALA A 94 5.41 -6.39 5.03
CA ALA A 94 4.41 -6.84 5.99
C ALA A 94 5.10 -7.78 6.98
N GLU A 95 5.15 -7.37 8.24
CA GLU A 95 5.67 -8.21 9.31
C GLU A 95 4.73 -9.39 9.56
N PRO A 96 5.21 -10.51 10.12
CA PRO A 96 4.33 -11.63 10.46
C PRO A 96 3.15 -11.19 11.31
N GLY A 97 1.94 -11.61 10.94
CA GLY A 97 0.69 -11.22 11.60
C GLY A 97 -0.13 -10.15 10.88
N VAL A 98 0.39 -9.62 9.79
CA VAL A 98 -0.37 -8.67 8.95
C VAL A 98 -1.35 -9.41 8.06
#